data_f39ad379d8d0e3c503570a220c76e12a
#
_entry.id   f39ad379d8d0e3c503570a220c76e12a
#
_cell.length_a   1.000
_cell.length_b   1.000
_cell.length_c   1.000
_cell.angle_alpha   90.00
_cell.angle_beta   90.00
_cell.angle_gamma   90.00
#
_symmetry.space_group_name_H-M   'P 1'
#
loop_
_entity.id
_entity.type
_entity.pdbx_description
1 polymer ?
#
loop_
_entity_poly.entity_id
_entity_poly.type
_entity_poly.pdbx_seq_one_letter_code
_entity_poly.pdbx_strand_id
1 'polypeptide(L)'
;EDLDWCFRMREAGWKIYYTPATEIIHFRGQSGRAESMRIQFRKNEAMAIFVSKHMRHRYRFFPVALLHVGIVLYGLYSFLGPLARKLLLPAIDGLLVLFGVSLAVALRYHPDLTPLIIALERASLGFGLEVPPTRWLEPPPYSDMQWLLVYAAPVAIWLACFVAFGLYDRRRYSPGWAALAVAVGFAGVMTTVIFFKDYNFSRLATAAAFVCNAVLIASWRFVARWVLHQRGRSGRLRTLLVGNDQAAVDFIEYIQRTGSSIYDLIGVVGQRPEDQDRPLAGRPVIGLVGEFEALIRDYAIDQVVFTPSTMSVLLEQMGQSWDAQDLRVSMVPISFAKMVANRSANENEQLPLVRIGVGR
;
A
#
# COMPACT_ATOMS: atom_id res chain seq x y z
N GLU A 1 -8.88 -29.65 13.12
CA GLU A 1 -9.16 -31.11 13.30
C GLU A 1 -7.91 -31.85 13.76
N ASP A 2 -6.73 -31.60 13.18
CA ASP A 2 -5.46 -32.26 13.53
C ASP A 2 -5.12 -32.09 15.01
N LEU A 3 -5.32 -30.88 15.55
CA LEU A 3 -5.07 -30.59 16.96
C LEU A 3 -6.02 -31.36 17.89
N ASP A 4 -7.30 -31.48 17.54
CA ASP A 4 -8.30 -32.24 18.30
C ASP A 4 -7.97 -33.74 18.30
N TRP A 5 -7.52 -34.22 17.13
CA TRP A 5 -7.14 -35.63 17.00
C TRP A 5 -5.90 -35.97 17.81
N CYS A 6 -4.85 -35.18 17.70
CA CYS A 6 -3.65 -35.34 18.54
C CYS A 6 -3.96 -35.25 20.04
N PHE A 7 -4.84 -34.32 20.43
CA PHE A 7 -5.25 -34.19 21.83
C PHE A 7 -5.95 -35.43 22.35
N ARG A 8 -6.90 -36.00 21.61
CA ARG A 8 -7.62 -37.22 21.99
C ARG A 8 -6.72 -38.45 22.03
N MET A 9 -5.79 -38.60 21.08
CA MET A 9 -4.80 -39.68 21.09
C MET A 9 -3.95 -39.63 22.35
N ARG A 10 -3.51 -38.42 22.73
CA ARG A 10 -2.73 -38.24 23.96
C ARG A 10 -3.53 -38.51 25.22
N GLU A 11 -4.81 -38.13 25.26
CA GLU A 11 -5.72 -38.49 26.38
C GLU A 11 -5.95 -39.99 26.48
N ALA A 12 -5.98 -40.69 25.37
CA ALA A 12 -6.06 -42.17 25.33
C ALA A 12 -4.74 -42.88 25.68
N GLY A 13 -3.70 -42.14 26.09
CA GLY A 13 -2.42 -42.68 26.51
C GLY A 13 -1.43 -42.94 25.38
N TRP A 14 -1.77 -42.62 24.15
CA TRP A 14 -0.87 -42.78 22.98
C TRP A 14 0.21 -41.71 22.94
N LYS A 15 1.43 -42.10 22.56
CA LYS A 15 2.53 -41.15 22.31
C LYS A 15 2.47 -40.67 20.87
N ILE A 16 2.70 -39.37 20.67
CA ILE A 16 2.79 -38.75 19.36
C ILE A 16 4.26 -38.49 19.10
N TYR A 17 4.78 -39.02 17.98
CA TYR A 17 6.16 -38.85 17.59
C TYR A 17 6.25 -37.97 16.35
N TYR A 18 7.20 -37.07 16.36
CA TYR A 18 7.64 -36.35 15.16
C TYR A 18 8.74 -37.14 14.49
N THR A 19 8.59 -37.43 13.20
CA THR A 19 9.65 -38.06 12.42
C THR A 19 10.08 -37.12 11.27
N PRO A 20 11.34 -36.73 11.19
CA PRO A 20 11.87 -35.90 10.12
C PRO A 20 12.25 -36.69 8.87
N ALA A 21 12.03 -38.01 8.86
CA ALA A 21 12.40 -38.90 7.75
C ALA A 21 11.63 -38.66 6.46
N THR A 22 10.49 -37.93 6.54
CA THR A 22 9.65 -37.63 5.39
C THR A 22 9.20 -36.18 5.44
N GLU A 23 9.43 -35.43 4.37
CA GLU A 23 8.93 -34.07 4.20
C GLU A 23 7.73 -34.06 3.25
N ILE A 24 6.67 -33.40 3.66
CA ILE A 24 5.49 -33.15 2.82
C ILE A 24 5.45 -31.68 2.48
N ILE A 25 5.39 -31.34 1.19
CA ILE A 25 5.18 -29.96 0.76
C ILE A 25 3.70 -29.61 0.92
N HIS A 26 3.40 -28.82 1.95
CA HIS A 26 2.04 -28.31 2.19
C HIS A 26 1.93 -26.86 1.71
N PHE A 27 1.24 -26.63 0.61
CA PHE A 27 1.00 -25.28 0.08
C PHE A 27 -0.05 -24.56 0.92
N ARG A 28 0.42 -23.83 1.96
CA ARG A 28 -0.46 -23.04 2.82
C ARG A 28 -1.25 -22.02 1.98
N GLY A 29 -2.58 -22.13 2.03
CA GLY A 29 -3.49 -21.10 1.51
C GLY A 29 -3.89 -21.23 0.04
N GLN A 30 -3.46 -22.24 -0.71
CA GLN A 30 -3.93 -22.44 -2.09
C GLN A 30 -5.42 -22.76 -2.16
N SER A 31 -5.92 -23.59 -1.25
CA SER A 31 -7.36 -23.94 -1.18
C SER A 31 -8.24 -22.78 -0.65
N GLY A 32 -7.65 -21.71 -0.17
CA GLY A 32 -8.35 -20.65 0.56
C GLY A 32 -8.26 -19.25 -0.02
N ARG A 33 -7.63 -19.05 -1.17
CA ARG A 33 -7.40 -17.70 -1.73
C ARG A 33 -8.68 -16.95 -2.10
N ALA A 34 -9.72 -17.67 -2.56
CA ALA A 34 -11.01 -17.07 -2.93
C ALA A 34 -11.94 -16.77 -1.73
N GLU A 35 -11.66 -17.35 -0.54
CA GLU A 35 -12.56 -17.30 0.62
C GLU A 35 -11.85 -16.90 1.93
N SER A 36 -10.92 -15.95 1.88
CA SER A 36 -10.07 -15.62 3.05
C SER A 36 -10.85 -15.29 4.34
N MET A 37 -11.99 -14.61 4.23
CA MET A 37 -12.84 -14.25 5.37
C MET A 37 -13.58 -15.46 5.96
N ARG A 38 -14.16 -16.31 5.11
CA ARG A 38 -14.88 -17.51 5.53
C ARG A 38 -13.94 -18.50 6.21
N ILE A 39 -12.73 -18.65 5.71
CA ILE A 39 -11.70 -19.52 6.31
C ILE A 39 -11.25 -19.00 7.66
N GLN A 40 -11.08 -17.70 7.81
CA GLN A 40 -10.71 -17.08 9.08
C GLN A 40 -11.82 -17.28 10.12
N PHE A 41 -13.07 -17.13 9.71
CA PHE A 41 -14.22 -17.38 10.57
C PHE A 41 -14.27 -18.84 11.04
N ARG A 42 -14.10 -19.79 10.12
CA ARG A 42 -14.03 -21.23 10.45
C ARG A 42 -12.88 -21.60 11.36
N LYS A 43 -11.71 -20.94 11.21
CA LYS A 43 -10.57 -21.13 12.12
C LYS A 43 -10.91 -20.67 13.53
N ASN A 44 -11.51 -19.51 13.69
CA ASN A 44 -11.91 -18.98 14.98
C ASN A 44 -13.00 -19.84 15.64
N GLU A 45 -13.98 -20.31 14.86
CA GLU A 45 -15.01 -21.24 15.30
C GLU A 45 -14.40 -22.57 15.77
N ALA A 46 -13.49 -23.16 14.99
CA ALA A 46 -12.78 -24.40 15.35
C ALA A 46 -11.96 -24.23 16.64
N MET A 47 -11.33 -23.08 16.85
CA MET A 47 -10.61 -22.77 18.10
C MET A 47 -11.58 -22.68 19.28
N ALA A 48 -12.72 -22.03 19.12
CA ALA A 48 -13.74 -21.92 20.17
C ALA A 48 -14.32 -23.30 20.55
N ILE A 49 -14.61 -24.13 19.53
CA ILE A 49 -15.08 -25.52 19.75
C ILE A 49 -14.00 -26.33 20.49
N PHE A 50 -12.74 -26.25 20.07
CA PHE A 50 -11.64 -26.97 20.73
C PHE A 50 -11.51 -26.58 22.22
N VAL A 51 -11.52 -25.27 22.50
CA VAL A 51 -11.43 -24.74 23.87
C VAL A 51 -12.61 -25.18 24.71
N SER A 52 -13.84 -25.11 24.21
CA SER A 52 -15.04 -25.52 24.92
C SER A 52 -15.05 -27.04 25.22
N LYS A 53 -14.54 -27.85 24.29
CA LYS A 53 -14.51 -29.31 24.38
C LYS A 53 -13.44 -29.82 25.36
N HIS A 54 -12.22 -29.27 25.30
CA HIS A 54 -11.06 -29.86 25.98
C HIS A 54 -10.54 -29.03 27.16
N MET A 55 -10.80 -27.73 27.21
CA MET A 55 -10.21 -26.84 28.22
C MET A 55 -11.13 -26.58 29.42
N ARG A 56 -12.44 -26.75 29.28
CA ARG A 56 -13.44 -26.41 30.29
C ARG A 56 -13.26 -27.18 31.61
N HIS A 57 -12.81 -28.43 31.56
CA HIS A 57 -12.64 -29.30 32.75
C HIS A 57 -11.20 -29.33 33.27
N ARG A 58 -10.22 -28.99 32.45
CA ARG A 58 -8.79 -29.16 32.75
C ARG A 58 -8.15 -27.93 33.40
N TYR A 59 -8.65 -26.76 33.10
CA TYR A 59 -8.09 -25.49 33.61
C TYR A 59 -9.07 -24.82 34.59
N ARG A 60 -9.15 -25.36 35.79
CA ARG A 60 -10.04 -24.88 36.84
C ARG A 60 -9.74 -23.46 37.32
N PHE A 61 -8.50 -22.99 37.15
CA PHE A 61 -8.04 -21.64 37.54
C PHE A 61 -7.97 -20.63 36.37
N PHE A 62 -8.08 -21.08 35.12
CA PHE A 62 -8.03 -20.17 34.00
C PHE A 62 -9.45 -19.97 33.42
N PRO A 63 -10.02 -18.77 33.49
CA PRO A 63 -11.37 -18.55 33.00
C PRO A 63 -11.46 -18.87 31.51
N VAL A 64 -12.17 -19.92 31.13
CA VAL A 64 -12.43 -20.29 29.74
C VAL A 64 -13.00 -19.08 28.96
N ALA A 65 -13.74 -18.20 29.65
CA ALA A 65 -14.22 -16.93 29.12
C ALA A 65 -13.09 -16.06 28.58
N LEU A 66 -11.93 -15.99 29.24
CA LEU A 66 -10.77 -15.22 28.76
C LEU A 66 -10.21 -15.77 27.45
N LEU A 67 -10.20 -17.10 27.27
CA LEU A 67 -9.80 -17.73 26.01
C LEU A 67 -10.78 -17.40 24.88
N HIS A 68 -12.09 -17.41 25.16
CA HIS A 68 -13.10 -17.00 24.17
C HIS A 68 -12.96 -15.51 23.81
N VAL A 69 -12.75 -14.64 24.78
CA VAL A 69 -12.46 -13.22 24.54
C VAL A 69 -11.21 -13.07 23.66
N GLY A 70 -10.13 -13.80 23.96
CA GLY A 70 -8.91 -13.81 23.15
C GLY A 70 -9.15 -14.24 21.70
N ILE A 71 -9.96 -15.29 21.50
CA ILE A 71 -10.33 -15.76 20.15
C ILE A 71 -11.14 -14.71 19.39
N VAL A 72 -12.10 -14.04 20.06
CA VAL A 72 -12.90 -12.96 19.46
C VAL A 72 -12.03 -11.76 19.12
N LEU A 73 -11.16 -11.32 20.02
CA LEU A 73 -10.23 -10.21 19.78
C LEU A 73 -9.26 -10.53 18.66
N TYR A 74 -8.74 -11.74 18.59
CA TYR A 74 -7.89 -12.18 17.48
C TYR A 74 -8.66 -12.22 16.16
N GLY A 75 -9.91 -12.70 16.18
CA GLY A 75 -10.80 -12.66 15.02
C GLY A 75 -11.05 -11.24 14.52
N LEU A 76 -11.34 -10.34 15.44
CA LEU A 76 -11.55 -8.92 15.17
C LEU A 76 -10.26 -8.27 14.60
N TYR A 77 -9.12 -8.50 15.22
CA TYR A 77 -7.82 -8.03 14.75
C TYR A 77 -7.49 -8.53 13.33
N SER A 78 -7.72 -9.84 13.09
CA SER A 78 -7.45 -10.44 11.77
C SER A 78 -8.40 -9.96 10.67
N PHE A 79 -9.60 -9.52 11.04
CA PHE A 79 -10.57 -8.88 10.14
C PHE A 79 -10.25 -7.40 9.89
N LEU A 80 -10.04 -6.64 10.97
CA LEU A 80 -9.81 -5.19 10.89
C LEU A 80 -8.41 -4.83 10.37
N GLY A 81 -7.42 -5.67 10.62
CA GLY A 81 -6.03 -5.40 10.24
C GLY A 81 -5.82 -5.17 8.73
N PRO A 82 -6.33 -6.03 7.83
CA PRO A 82 -6.28 -5.81 6.39
C PRO A 82 -7.08 -4.58 5.94
N LEU A 83 -8.26 -4.37 6.53
CA LEU A 83 -9.11 -3.21 6.25
C LEU A 83 -8.42 -1.90 6.67
N ALA A 84 -7.89 -1.86 7.89
CA ALA A 84 -7.15 -0.71 8.40
C ALA A 84 -5.95 -0.37 7.51
N ARG A 85 -5.20 -1.39 7.04
CA ARG A 85 -4.07 -1.19 6.11
C ARG A 85 -4.51 -0.62 4.76
N LYS A 86 -5.68 -1.01 4.25
CA LYS A 86 -6.23 -0.45 3.00
C LYS A 86 -6.73 0.98 3.18
N LEU A 87 -7.33 1.28 4.34
CA LEU A 87 -7.91 2.59 4.62
C LEU A 87 -6.91 3.62 5.15
N LEU A 88 -5.75 3.18 5.63
CA LEU A 88 -4.75 4.07 6.26
C LEU A 88 -4.30 5.21 5.32
N LEU A 89 -3.96 4.89 4.08
CA LEU A 89 -3.50 5.90 3.13
C LEU A 89 -4.61 6.85 2.69
N PRO A 90 -5.81 6.35 2.30
CA PRO A 90 -6.96 7.24 2.07
C PRO A 90 -7.29 8.13 3.26
N ALA A 91 -7.19 7.62 4.49
CA ALA A 91 -7.45 8.40 5.70
C ALA A 91 -6.40 9.50 5.89
N ILE A 92 -5.11 9.20 5.71
CA ILE A 92 -4.03 10.21 5.78
C ILE A 92 -4.28 11.29 4.72
N ASP A 93 -4.54 10.92 3.48
CA ASP A 93 -4.80 11.87 2.40
C ASP A 93 -6.06 12.70 2.69
N GLY A 94 -7.12 12.08 3.16
CA GLY A 94 -8.35 12.78 3.53
C GLY A 94 -8.12 13.82 4.64
N LEU A 95 -7.35 13.47 5.66
CA LEU A 95 -6.97 14.40 6.73
C LEU A 95 -6.08 15.54 6.22
N LEU A 96 -5.13 15.25 5.33
CA LEU A 96 -4.28 16.28 4.73
C LEU A 96 -5.09 17.22 3.83
N VAL A 97 -6.01 16.68 3.04
CA VAL A 97 -6.92 17.50 2.21
C VAL A 97 -7.80 18.37 3.09
N LEU A 98 -8.40 17.80 4.13
CA LEU A 98 -9.20 18.54 5.09
C LEU A 98 -8.38 19.67 5.75
N PHE A 99 -7.16 19.37 6.18
CA PHE A 99 -6.25 20.35 6.74
C PHE A 99 -5.89 21.45 5.73
N GLY A 100 -5.59 21.09 4.48
CA GLY A 100 -5.28 22.04 3.42
C GLY A 100 -6.45 22.96 3.08
N VAL A 101 -7.68 22.43 3.06
CA VAL A 101 -8.91 23.24 2.87
C VAL A 101 -9.11 24.15 4.07
N SER A 102 -8.97 23.63 5.31
CA SER A 102 -9.11 24.44 6.53
C SER A 102 -8.08 25.57 6.59
N LEU A 103 -6.83 25.28 6.23
CA LEU A 103 -5.76 26.28 6.16
C LEU A 103 -6.08 27.36 5.12
N ALA A 104 -6.57 26.96 3.93
CA ALA A 104 -6.94 27.89 2.88
C ALA A 104 -8.09 28.82 3.29
N VAL A 105 -9.09 28.28 3.99
CA VAL A 105 -10.20 29.08 4.57
C VAL A 105 -9.66 30.04 5.61
N ALA A 106 -8.82 29.55 6.53
CA ALA A 106 -8.21 30.38 7.56
C ALA A 106 -7.36 31.52 6.98
N LEU A 107 -6.53 31.23 5.96
CA LEU A 107 -5.74 32.24 5.27
C LEU A 107 -6.61 33.26 4.53
N ARG A 108 -7.71 32.81 3.90
CA ARG A 108 -8.63 33.68 3.13
C ARG A 108 -9.29 34.73 4.02
N TYR A 109 -9.61 34.40 5.25
CA TYR A 109 -10.33 35.29 6.17
C TYR A 109 -9.44 35.79 7.32
N HIS A 110 -8.09 35.70 7.19
CA HIS A 110 -7.19 36.20 8.21
C HIS A 110 -7.10 37.74 8.14
N PRO A 111 -7.28 38.47 9.25
CA PRO A 111 -7.32 39.91 9.25
C PRO A 111 -6.05 40.57 8.71
N ASP A 112 -4.86 40.04 9.07
CA ASP A 112 -3.57 40.59 8.66
C ASP A 112 -3.27 40.40 7.17
N LEU A 113 -3.93 39.44 6.52
CA LEU A 113 -3.78 39.16 5.08
C LEU A 113 -4.77 39.93 4.21
N THR A 114 -5.71 40.65 4.82
CA THR A 114 -6.73 41.45 4.12
C THR A 114 -6.17 42.36 3.02
N PRO A 115 -5.08 43.14 3.23
CA PRO A 115 -4.53 44.00 2.17
C PRO A 115 -4.01 43.20 0.97
N LEU A 116 -3.34 42.08 1.22
CA LEU A 116 -2.83 41.19 0.17
C LEU A 116 -3.97 40.53 -0.61
N ILE A 117 -5.02 40.10 0.08
CA ILE A 117 -6.21 39.46 -0.51
C ILE A 117 -6.93 40.45 -1.42
N ILE A 118 -7.11 41.69 -0.99
CA ILE A 118 -7.71 42.76 -1.82
C ILE A 118 -6.86 43.01 -3.06
N ALA A 119 -5.52 43.08 -2.93
CA ALA A 119 -4.61 43.26 -4.05
C ALA A 119 -4.71 42.11 -5.08
N LEU A 120 -4.76 40.86 -4.63
CA LEU A 120 -4.92 39.68 -5.46
C LEU A 120 -6.28 39.62 -6.18
N GLU A 121 -7.36 39.98 -5.47
CA GLU A 121 -8.69 40.04 -6.10
C GLU A 121 -8.76 41.15 -7.14
N ARG A 122 -8.21 42.32 -6.90
CA ARG A 122 -8.09 43.39 -7.89
C ARG A 122 -7.33 42.94 -9.15
N ALA A 123 -6.21 42.22 -8.95
CA ALA A 123 -5.43 41.70 -10.07
C ALA A 123 -6.20 40.60 -10.85
N SER A 124 -7.02 39.78 -10.20
CA SER A 124 -7.78 38.70 -10.83
C SER A 124 -9.04 39.16 -11.58
N LEU A 125 -9.62 40.30 -11.20
CA LEU A 125 -10.87 40.83 -11.79
C LEU A 125 -10.63 41.71 -13.00
N GLY A 126 -9.37 42.06 -13.29
CA GLY A 126 -9.02 42.97 -14.41
C GLY A 126 -9.31 44.44 -14.12
N PHE A 127 -8.75 45.31 -14.93
CA PHE A 127 -8.93 46.75 -14.79
C PHE A 127 -10.36 47.18 -15.02
N GLY A 128 -11.04 47.62 -13.97
CA GLY A 128 -12.33 48.34 -14.13
C GLY A 128 -13.48 47.82 -13.24
N LEU A 129 -13.31 46.77 -12.44
CA LEU A 129 -14.35 46.34 -11.51
C LEU A 129 -14.14 47.00 -10.13
N GLU A 130 -15.22 47.59 -9.59
CA GLU A 130 -15.25 48.16 -8.24
C GLU A 130 -14.83 47.10 -7.20
N VAL A 131 -14.03 47.54 -6.22
CA VAL A 131 -13.60 46.67 -5.11
C VAL A 131 -14.87 46.18 -4.38
N PRO A 132 -15.00 44.86 -4.18
CA PRO A 132 -16.12 44.33 -3.44
C PRO A 132 -16.25 44.96 -2.06
N PRO A 133 -17.48 45.20 -1.57
CA PRO A 133 -17.69 45.75 -0.25
C PRO A 133 -17.05 44.86 0.82
N THR A 134 -16.68 45.43 1.96
CA THR A 134 -16.02 44.78 3.11
C THR A 134 -16.67 43.47 3.60
N ARG A 135 -17.94 43.23 3.25
CA ARG A 135 -18.65 41.95 3.48
C ARG A 135 -17.93 40.71 2.92
N TRP A 136 -17.12 40.88 1.91
CA TRP A 136 -16.42 39.74 1.29
C TRP A 136 -15.15 39.34 2.06
N LEU A 137 -14.80 40.10 3.07
CA LEU A 137 -13.69 39.80 3.97
C LEU A 137 -14.11 38.95 5.16
N GLU A 138 -15.43 38.87 5.41
CA GLU A 138 -15.99 38.01 6.43
C GLU A 138 -16.44 36.67 5.85
N PRO A 139 -16.33 35.57 6.63
CA PRO A 139 -16.87 34.29 6.22
C PRO A 139 -18.36 34.42 5.90
N PRO A 140 -18.86 33.82 4.79
CA PRO A 140 -20.28 33.82 4.50
C PRO A 140 -21.09 33.23 5.67
N PRO A 141 -22.28 33.72 5.96
CA PRO A 141 -23.15 33.20 7.01
C PRO A 141 -23.80 31.88 6.56
N TYR A 142 -22.98 30.84 6.42
CA TYR A 142 -23.43 29.51 6.04
C TYR A 142 -24.11 28.81 7.20
N SER A 143 -25.12 28.00 6.88
CA SER A 143 -25.68 27.01 7.80
C SER A 143 -24.62 25.89 8.06
N ASP A 144 -24.83 25.14 9.15
CA ASP A 144 -23.95 24.02 9.51
C ASP A 144 -23.83 22.99 8.37
N MET A 145 -24.92 22.73 7.64
CA MET A 145 -24.92 21.84 6.48
C MET A 145 -24.08 22.39 5.33
N GLN A 146 -24.10 23.68 5.09
CA GLN A 146 -23.28 24.32 4.07
C GLN A 146 -21.80 24.26 4.44
N TRP A 147 -21.45 24.53 5.71
CA TRP A 147 -20.08 24.34 6.21
C TRP A 147 -19.61 22.89 6.08
N LEU A 148 -20.46 21.93 6.43
CA LEU A 148 -20.14 20.50 6.24
C LEU A 148 -19.80 20.22 4.78
N LEU A 149 -20.56 20.73 3.83
CA LEU A 149 -20.32 20.51 2.41
C LEU A 149 -19.06 21.23 1.89
N VAL A 150 -18.75 22.42 2.40
CA VAL A 150 -17.49 23.15 2.08
C VAL A 150 -16.25 22.30 2.38
N TYR A 151 -16.29 21.50 3.44
CA TYR A 151 -15.18 20.61 3.80
C TYR A 151 -15.30 19.22 3.19
N ALA A 152 -16.48 18.62 3.21
CA ALA A 152 -16.69 17.25 2.79
C ALA A 152 -16.62 17.05 1.27
N ALA A 153 -17.17 17.96 0.48
CA ALA A 153 -17.19 17.83 -0.97
C ALA A 153 -15.77 17.86 -1.60
N PRO A 154 -14.87 18.79 -1.25
CA PRO A 154 -13.50 18.75 -1.71
C PRO A 154 -12.77 17.46 -1.31
N VAL A 155 -12.93 17.01 -0.06
CA VAL A 155 -12.32 15.76 0.40
C VAL A 155 -12.79 14.59 -0.46
N ALA A 156 -14.09 14.46 -0.70
CA ALA A 156 -14.65 13.39 -1.51
C ALA A 156 -14.15 13.43 -2.97
N ILE A 157 -14.11 14.62 -3.59
CA ILE A 157 -13.65 14.81 -4.97
C ILE A 157 -12.16 14.43 -5.09
N TRP A 158 -11.30 14.95 -4.20
CA TRP A 158 -9.87 14.65 -4.26
C TRP A 158 -9.59 13.18 -3.97
N LEU A 159 -10.24 12.57 -2.98
CA LEU A 159 -10.07 11.14 -2.72
C LEU A 159 -10.53 10.28 -3.91
N ALA A 160 -11.63 10.63 -4.57
CA ALA A 160 -12.07 9.96 -5.79
C ALA A 160 -11.02 10.08 -6.91
N CYS A 161 -10.42 11.26 -7.10
CA CYS A 161 -9.32 11.44 -8.03
C CYS A 161 -8.09 10.59 -7.65
N PHE A 162 -7.72 10.53 -6.36
CA PHE A 162 -6.58 9.73 -5.91
C PHE A 162 -6.79 8.23 -6.17
N VAL A 163 -8.02 7.73 -5.98
CA VAL A 163 -8.38 6.36 -6.37
C VAL A 163 -8.26 6.17 -7.88
N ALA A 164 -8.86 7.06 -8.68
CA ALA A 164 -8.85 6.98 -10.15
C ALA A 164 -7.42 7.01 -10.73
N PHE A 165 -6.53 7.80 -10.13
CA PHE A 165 -5.12 7.86 -10.53
C PHE A 165 -4.25 6.74 -9.95
N GLY A 166 -4.83 5.80 -9.20
CA GLY A 166 -4.14 4.63 -8.64
C GLY A 166 -3.13 4.96 -7.53
N LEU A 167 -3.34 6.07 -6.80
CA LEU A 167 -2.43 6.50 -5.73
C LEU A 167 -2.47 5.60 -4.49
N TYR A 168 -3.39 4.65 -4.42
CA TYR A 168 -3.46 3.67 -3.33
C TYR A 168 -2.95 2.28 -3.72
N ASP A 169 -2.64 2.10 -5.02
CA ASP A 169 -2.13 0.83 -5.57
C ASP A 169 -0.76 1.03 -6.23
N ARG A 170 -0.74 1.24 -7.54
CA ARG A 170 0.46 1.24 -8.39
C ARG A 170 1.35 2.45 -8.21
N ARG A 171 0.77 3.62 -7.88
CA ARG A 171 1.45 4.92 -7.84
C ARG A 171 1.52 5.50 -6.43
N ARG A 172 1.55 4.60 -5.43
CA ARG A 172 1.41 4.92 -4.00
C ARG A 172 2.31 6.06 -3.52
N TYR A 173 3.54 6.09 -3.97
CA TYR A 173 4.56 7.06 -3.53
C TYR A 173 5.06 7.95 -4.66
N SER A 174 4.29 8.13 -5.73
CA SER A 174 4.65 9.01 -6.85
C SER A 174 4.19 10.44 -6.60
N PRO A 175 5.11 11.41 -6.35
CA PRO A 175 4.73 12.80 -6.13
C PRO A 175 4.16 13.46 -7.40
N GLY A 176 4.66 13.11 -8.59
CA GLY A 176 4.18 13.67 -9.85
C GLY A 176 2.73 13.30 -10.17
N TRP A 177 2.38 12.02 -10.03
CA TRP A 177 0.99 11.58 -10.20
C TRP A 177 0.06 12.13 -9.11
N ALA A 178 0.58 12.32 -7.90
CA ALA A 178 -0.15 12.97 -6.83
C ALA A 178 -0.47 14.43 -7.17
N ALA A 179 0.50 15.19 -7.66
CA ALA A 179 0.30 16.57 -8.10
C ALA A 179 -0.72 16.67 -9.24
N LEU A 180 -0.66 15.76 -10.22
CA LEU A 180 -1.64 15.69 -11.30
C LEU A 180 -3.05 15.38 -10.79
N ALA A 181 -3.18 14.42 -9.87
CA ALA A 181 -4.47 14.08 -9.28
C ALA A 181 -5.06 15.25 -8.46
N VAL A 182 -4.20 16.02 -7.76
CA VAL A 182 -4.63 17.25 -7.07
C VAL A 182 -5.11 18.29 -8.06
N ALA A 183 -4.43 18.46 -9.21
CA ALA A 183 -4.82 19.40 -10.25
C ALA A 183 -6.17 19.05 -10.89
N VAL A 184 -6.40 17.77 -11.19
CA VAL A 184 -7.69 17.28 -11.72
C VAL A 184 -8.79 17.44 -10.67
N GLY A 185 -8.51 17.10 -9.41
CA GLY A 185 -9.43 17.31 -8.30
C GLY A 185 -9.79 18.79 -8.11
N PHE A 186 -8.83 19.71 -8.26
CA PHE A 186 -9.09 21.14 -8.25
C PHE A 186 -10.08 21.56 -9.34
N ALA A 187 -9.90 21.05 -10.59
CA ALA A 187 -10.85 21.32 -11.66
C ALA A 187 -12.28 20.83 -11.29
N GLY A 188 -12.39 19.65 -10.66
CA GLY A 188 -13.66 19.13 -10.16
C GLY A 188 -14.30 20.01 -9.08
N VAL A 189 -13.50 20.45 -8.09
CA VAL A 189 -13.98 21.36 -7.02
C VAL A 189 -14.40 22.69 -7.61
N MET A 190 -13.62 23.28 -8.53
CA MET A 190 -13.97 24.54 -9.20
C MET A 190 -15.26 24.42 -10.03
N THR A 191 -15.44 23.30 -10.72
CA THR A 191 -16.69 23.02 -11.43
C THR A 191 -17.88 23.02 -10.46
N THR A 192 -17.73 22.34 -9.31
CA THR A 192 -18.77 22.32 -8.28
C THR A 192 -19.11 23.74 -7.78
N VAL A 193 -18.09 24.56 -7.49
CA VAL A 193 -18.27 25.95 -7.03
C VAL A 193 -18.95 26.82 -8.09
N ILE A 194 -18.70 26.59 -9.39
CA ILE A 194 -19.30 27.38 -10.48
C ILE A 194 -20.76 26.98 -10.72
N PHE A 195 -21.08 25.70 -10.73
CA PHE A 195 -22.40 25.19 -11.08
C PHE A 195 -23.40 25.31 -9.92
N PHE A 196 -22.96 25.14 -8.68
CA PHE A 196 -23.83 25.22 -7.49
C PHE A 196 -23.76 26.61 -6.88
N LYS A 197 -24.51 27.56 -7.44
CA LYS A 197 -24.53 28.97 -7.03
C LYS A 197 -24.96 29.19 -5.57
N ASP A 198 -25.72 28.28 -5.00
CA ASP A 198 -26.14 28.31 -3.59
C ASP A 198 -24.98 28.12 -2.63
N TYR A 199 -23.85 27.56 -3.12
CA TYR A 199 -22.57 27.43 -2.42
C TYR A 199 -21.56 28.49 -2.91
N ASN A 200 -21.87 29.75 -2.65
CA ASN A 200 -21.07 30.88 -3.12
C ASN A 200 -19.69 30.94 -2.43
N PHE A 201 -18.92 29.82 -2.57
CA PHE A 201 -17.63 29.66 -1.93
C PHE A 201 -16.55 30.49 -2.64
N SER A 202 -15.63 31.06 -1.88
CA SER A 202 -14.57 31.90 -2.40
C SER A 202 -13.66 31.15 -3.38
N ARG A 203 -13.61 31.62 -4.64
CA ARG A 203 -12.70 31.07 -5.68
C ARG A 203 -11.24 31.18 -5.25
N LEU A 204 -10.89 32.25 -4.53
CA LEU A 204 -9.54 32.45 -4.01
C LEU A 204 -9.23 31.43 -2.91
N ALA A 205 -10.15 31.12 -2.01
CA ALA A 205 -9.99 30.05 -1.04
C ALA A 205 -9.81 28.68 -1.71
N THR A 206 -10.56 28.42 -2.78
CA THR A 206 -10.40 27.17 -3.59
C THR A 206 -9.03 27.09 -4.25
N ALA A 207 -8.53 28.20 -4.81
CA ALA A 207 -7.18 28.26 -5.40
C ALA A 207 -6.08 28.09 -4.32
N ALA A 208 -6.26 28.71 -3.15
CA ALA A 208 -5.34 28.52 -2.03
C ALA A 208 -5.37 27.06 -1.54
N ALA A 209 -6.54 26.41 -1.45
CA ALA A 209 -6.68 25.00 -1.10
C ALA A 209 -5.96 24.09 -2.11
N PHE A 210 -6.01 24.42 -3.41
CA PHE A 210 -5.24 23.71 -4.42
C PHE A 210 -3.74 23.76 -4.15
N VAL A 211 -3.19 24.95 -3.91
CA VAL A 211 -1.75 25.12 -3.63
C VAL A 211 -1.36 24.38 -2.35
N CYS A 212 -2.12 24.55 -1.26
CA CYS A 212 -1.87 23.86 0.00
C CYS A 212 -1.88 22.34 -0.18
N ASN A 213 -2.88 21.80 -0.86
CA ASN A 213 -3.02 20.37 -1.07
C ASN A 213 -1.96 19.83 -2.05
N ALA A 214 -1.58 20.58 -3.08
CA ALA A 214 -0.49 20.18 -3.97
C ALA A 214 0.83 20.02 -3.19
N VAL A 215 1.13 20.96 -2.31
CA VAL A 215 2.33 20.89 -1.47
C VAL A 215 2.21 19.74 -0.45
N LEU A 216 1.12 19.64 0.30
CA LEU A 216 0.95 18.64 1.36
C LEU A 216 0.97 17.22 0.80
N ILE A 217 0.18 16.97 -0.26
CA ILE A 217 0.01 15.63 -0.83
C ILE A 217 1.26 15.17 -1.59
N ALA A 218 1.97 16.07 -2.27
CA ALA A 218 3.22 15.73 -2.96
C ALA A 218 4.38 15.54 -1.96
N SER A 219 4.54 16.45 -0.99
CA SER A 219 5.66 16.41 -0.05
C SER A 219 5.62 15.20 0.88
N TRP A 220 4.46 14.80 1.42
CA TRP A 220 4.43 13.62 2.27
C TRP A 220 4.80 12.34 1.48
N ARG A 221 4.38 12.23 0.21
CA ARG A 221 4.79 11.11 -0.66
C ARG A 221 6.27 11.14 -0.97
N PHE A 222 6.82 12.33 -1.19
CA PHE A 222 8.26 12.50 -1.37
C PHE A 222 9.03 12.06 -0.12
N VAL A 223 8.60 12.51 1.06
CA VAL A 223 9.20 12.12 2.35
C VAL A 223 9.06 10.62 2.59
N ALA A 224 7.88 10.04 2.33
CA ALA A 224 7.67 8.61 2.47
C ALA A 224 8.61 7.80 1.56
N ARG A 225 8.76 8.22 0.30
CA ARG A 225 9.69 7.59 -0.65
C ARG A 225 11.14 7.73 -0.17
N TRP A 226 11.53 8.91 0.31
CA TRP A 226 12.87 9.16 0.83
C TRP A 226 13.17 8.30 2.07
N VAL A 227 12.23 8.20 3.02
CA VAL A 227 12.37 7.33 4.21
C VAL A 227 12.46 5.87 3.82
N LEU A 228 11.65 5.41 2.86
CA LEU A 228 11.71 4.04 2.35
C LEU A 228 13.07 3.76 1.70
N HIS A 229 13.62 4.71 0.94
CA HIS A 229 14.95 4.60 0.34
C HIS A 229 16.05 4.53 1.41
N GLN A 230 15.97 5.34 2.46
CA GLN A 230 16.92 5.27 3.58
C GLN A 230 16.83 3.95 4.36
N ARG A 231 15.62 3.40 4.51
CA ARG A 231 15.42 2.10 5.18
C ARG A 231 15.98 0.93 4.36
N GLY A 232 15.97 0.99 3.03
CA GLY A 232 16.65 0.03 2.16
C GLY A 232 18.15 -0.04 2.40
N ARG A 233 18.77 1.08 2.78
CA ARG A 233 20.19 1.13 3.22
C ARG A 233 20.44 0.45 4.56
N SER A 234 19.44 0.12 5.33
CA SER A 234 19.51 -0.49 6.66
C SER A 234 19.61 -2.03 6.65
N GLY A 235 20.14 -2.64 5.58
CA GLY A 235 20.51 -4.06 5.52
C GLY A 235 19.60 -4.99 4.73
N ARG A 236 18.36 -4.59 4.39
CA ARG A 236 17.47 -5.40 3.52
C ARG A 236 17.37 -4.77 2.13
N LEU A 237 17.66 -5.56 1.10
CA LEU A 237 17.54 -5.13 -0.29
C LEU A 237 16.06 -5.14 -0.72
N ARG A 238 15.52 -3.98 -1.04
CA ARG A 238 14.17 -3.87 -1.61
C ARG A 238 14.18 -4.45 -3.01
N THR A 239 13.59 -5.63 -3.13
CA THR A 239 13.72 -6.46 -4.32
C THR A 239 12.43 -6.46 -5.13
N LEU A 240 12.55 -6.24 -6.42
CA LEU A 240 11.49 -6.37 -7.40
C LEU A 240 11.74 -7.61 -8.26
N LEU A 241 10.73 -8.46 -8.40
CA LEU A 241 10.82 -9.68 -9.22
C LEU A 241 10.12 -9.44 -10.55
N VAL A 242 10.81 -9.71 -11.66
CA VAL A 242 10.25 -9.58 -13.01
C VAL A 242 10.03 -10.96 -13.58
N GLY A 243 8.76 -11.28 -13.86
CA GLY A 243 8.32 -12.57 -14.42
C GLY A 243 7.22 -13.23 -13.58
N ASN A 244 6.47 -14.12 -14.25
CA ASN A 244 5.34 -14.84 -13.68
C ASN A 244 5.42 -16.36 -13.91
N ASP A 245 6.62 -16.86 -14.24
CA ASP A 245 6.89 -18.27 -14.50
C ASP A 245 7.13 -19.08 -13.21
N GLN A 246 7.37 -20.39 -13.37
CA GLN A 246 7.62 -21.28 -12.23
C GLN A 246 8.87 -20.86 -11.44
N ALA A 247 9.91 -20.32 -12.08
CA ALA A 247 11.10 -19.85 -11.40
C ALA A 247 10.80 -18.66 -10.48
N ALA A 248 9.86 -17.79 -10.87
CA ALA A 248 9.37 -16.73 -10.01
C ALA A 248 8.62 -17.27 -8.77
N VAL A 249 7.80 -18.29 -8.95
CA VAL A 249 7.10 -18.96 -7.85
C VAL A 249 8.09 -19.58 -6.88
N ASP A 250 9.06 -20.35 -7.38
CA ASP A 250 10.07 -21.04 -6.59
C ASP A 250 10.91 -20.02 -5.79
N PHE A 251 11.25 -18.89 -6.39
CA PHE A 251 11.99 -17.80 -5.75
C PHE A 251 11.18 -17.14 -4.61
N ILE A 252 9.89 -16.85 -4.85
CA ILE A 252 9.01 -16.28 -3.83
C ILE A 252 8.84 -17.24 -2.66
N GLU A 253 8.59 -18.51 -2.94
CA GLU A 253 8.41 -19.53 -1.92
C GLU A 253 9.67 -19.71 -1.09
N TYR A 254 10.84 -19.71 -1.72
CA TYR A 254 12.09 -19.78 -1.01
C TYR A 254 12.29 -18.61 -0.03
N ILE A 255 12.08 -17.36 -0.46
CA ILE A 255 12.18 -16.19 0.42
C ILE A 255 11.18 -16.30 1.59
N GLN A 256 9.95 -16.77 1.32
CA GLN A 256 8.93 -16.93 2.36
C GLN A 256 9.27 -18.03 3.37
N ARG A 257 9.91 -19.12 2.93
CA ARG A 257 10.31 -20.26 3.77
C ARG A 257 11.53 -19.93 4.63
N THR A 258 12.52 -19.28 4.04
CA THR A 258 13.81 -19.02 4.70
C THR A 258 13.74 -17.81 5.62
N GLY A 259 12.68 -16.97 5.50
CA GLY A 259 12.58 -15.73 6.28
C GLY A 259 13.74 -14.78 6.01
N SER A 260 14.27 -14.78 4.78
CA SER A 260 15.52 -14.08 4.42
C SER A 260 15.57 -12.68 5.02
N SER A 261 16.60 -12.43 5.83
CA SER A 261 16.87 -11.12 6.43
C SER A 261 17.40 -10.11 5.41
N ILE A 262 17.87 -10.59 4.24
CA ILE A 262 18.57 -9.79 3.22
C ILE A 262 17.60 -9.22 2.18
N TYR A 263 16.55 -9.96 1.79
CA TYR A 263 15.64 -9.56 0.71
C TYR A 263 14.28 -9.14 1.23
N ASP A 264 13.86 -7.93 0.87
CA ASP A 264 12.50 -7.42 1.07
C ASP A 264 11.78 -7.41 -0.29
N LEU A 265 11.06 -8.48 -0.59
CA LEU A 265 10.33 -8.62 -1.85
C LEU A 265 9.10 -7.71 -1.84
N ILE A 266 9.19 -6.61 -2.57
CA ILE A 266 8.13 -5.58 -2.65
C ILE A 266 6.94 -6.06 -3.48
N GLY A 267 7.22 -6.70 -4.62
CA GLY A 267 6.19 -7.19 -5.52
C GLY A 267 6.75 -7.83 -6.77
N VAL A 268 5.83 -8.21 -7.65
CA VAL A 268 6.13 -8.83 -8.94
C VAL A 268 5.76 -7.88 -10.06
N VAL A 269 6.53 -7.88 -11.14
CA VAL A 269 6.22 -7.19 -12.40
C VAL A 269 5.76 -8.22 -13.42
N GLY A 270 4.54 -8.04 -13.91
CA GLY A 270 3.95 -8.89 -14.94
C GLY A 270 4.44 -8.50 -16.33
N GLN A 271 4.39 -9.45 -17.26
CA GLN A 271 4.73 -9.22 -18.68
C GLN A 271 3.53 -8.77 -19.49
N ARG A 272 2.33 -9.27 -19.15
CA ARG A 272 1.09 -9.05 -19.88
C ARG A 272 0.05 -8.34 -19.01
N PRO A 273 -0.87 -7.58 -19.60
CA PRO A 273 -1.96 -6.95 -18.84
C PRO A 273 -2.79 -7.92 -18.00
N GLU A 274 -2.93 -9.16 -18.45
CA GLU A 274 -3.65 -10.23 -17.74
C GLU A 274 -3.01 -10.66 -16.41
N ASP A 275 -1.71 -10.37 -16.24
CA ASP A 275 -0.97 -10.73 -15.04
C ASP A 275 -1.29 -9.78 -13.86
N GLN A 276 -1.84 -8.60 -14.15
CA GLN A 276 -1.93 -7.49 -13.24
C GLN A 276 -2.85 -7.72 -12.03
N ASP A 277 -3.91 -8.50 -12.21
CA ASP A 277 -4.88 -8.80 -11.16
C ASP A 277 -4.65 -10.17 -10.50
N ARG A 278 -3.60 -10.88 -10.89
CA ARG A 278 -3.29 -12.22 -10.40
C ARG A 278 -2.08 -12.20 -9.47
N PRO A 279 -2.27 -12.28 -8.14
CA PRO A 279 -1.13 -12.37 -7.23
C PRO A 279 -0.34 -13.66 -7.47
N LEU A 280 0.98 -13.57 -7.59
CA LEU A 280 1.86 -14.70 -7.78
C LEU A 280 2.38 -15.20 -6.42
N ALA A 281 2.15 -16.46 -6.08
CA ALA A 281 2.55 -17.05 -4.79
C ALA A 281 2.25 -16.17 -3.56
N GLY A 282 1.11 -15.45 -3.58
CA GLY A 282 0.68 -14.56 -2.49
C GLY A 282 1.31 -13.16 -2.51
N ARG A 283 2.12 -12.83 -3.51
CA ARG A 283 2.68 -11.49 -3.71
C ARG A 283 1.89 -10.73 -4.77
N PRO A 284 1.63 -9.43 -4.57
CA PRO A 284 0.90 -8.64 -5.54
C PRO A 284 1.75 -8.42 -6.80
N VAL A 285 1.11 -8.44 -7.96
CA VAL A 285 1.68 -7.87 -9.18
C VAL A 285 1.44 -6.36 -9.10
N ILE A 286 2.53 -5.59 -8.96
CA ILE A 286 2.46 -4.15 -8.69
C ILE A 286 2.52 -3.29 -9.94
N GLY A 287 2.75 -3.89 -11.10
CA GLY A 287 2.75 -3.21 -12.40
C GLY A 287 3.25 -4.10 -13.52
N LEU A 288 3.36 -3.54 -14.70
CA LEU A 288 3.82 -4.20 -15.92
C LEU A 288 5.24 -3.73 -16.30
N VAL A 289 5.89 -4.50 -17.19
CA VAL A 289 7.23 -4.19 -17.70
C VAL A 289 7.31 -2.78 -18.32
N GLY A 290 6.25 -2.32 -18.99
CA GLY A 290 6.20 -0.95 -19.53
C GLY A 290 6.25 0.18 -18.48
N GLU A 291 6.00 -0.13 -17.20
CA GLU A 291 6.03 0.82 -16.09
C GLU A 291 7.30 0.66 -15.21
N PHE A 292 8.24 -0.14 -15.66
CA PHE A 292 9.37 -0.64 -14.89
C PHE A 292 10.20 0.46 -14.22
N GLU A 293 10.61 1.50 -14.97
CA GLU A 293 11.38 2.61 -14.42
C GLU A 293 10.62 3.42 -13.37
N ALA A 294 9.31 3.60 -13.57
CA ALA A 294 8.45 4.27 -12.60
C ALA A 294 8.36 3.45 -11.32
N LEU A 295 8.22 2.12 -11.42
CA LEU A 295 8.17 1.22 -10.29
C LEU A 295 9.47 1.24 -9.48
N ILE A 296 10.64 1.24 -10.14
CA ILE A 296 11.93 1.33 -9.46
C ILE A 296 12.02 2.61 -8.64
N ARG A 297 11.63 3.74 -9.22
CA ARG A 297 11.67 5.04 -8.55
C ARG A 297 10.64 5.16 -7.43
N ASP A 298 9.40 4.79 -7.73
CA ASP A 298 8.27 5.00 -6.81
C ASP A 298 8.35 4.09 -5.57
N TYR A 299 8.91 2.90 -5.73
CA TYR A 299 9.10 1.94 -4.66
C TYR A 299 10.51 1.92 -4.08
N ALA A 300 11.41 2.80 -4.53
CA ALA A 300 12.81 2.85 -4.09
C ALA A 300 13.47 1.46 -4.09
N ILE A 301 13.49 0.80 -5.24
CA ILE A 301 14.00 -0.56 -5.40
C ILE A 301 15.52 -0.55 -5.42
N ASP A 302 16.14 -1.42 -4.63
CA ASP A 302 17.60 -1.60 -4.57
C ASP A 302 18.08 -2.73 -5.48
N GLN A 303 17.21 -3.72 -5.74
CA GLN A 303 17.53 -4.89 -6.56
C GLN A 303 16.35 -5.30 -7.43
N VAL A 304 16.67 -5.65 -8.68
CA VAL A 304 15.74 -6.30 -9.59
C VAL A 304 16.21 -7.71 -9.88
N VAL A 305 15.30 -8.65 -9.78
CA VAL A 305 15.55 -10.06 -10.07
C VAL A 305 14.71 -10.47 -11.25
N PHE A 306 15.36 -10.91 -12.32
CA PHE A 306 14.70 -11.41 -13.53
C PHE A 306 14.61 -12.94 -13.48
N THR A 307 13.56 -13.48 -14.07
CA THR A 307 13.44 -14.92 -14.31
C THR A 307 14.01 -15.28 -15.69
N PRO A 308 14.35 -16.56 -15.94
CA PRO A 308 14.84 -16.98 -17.24
C PRO A 308 13.92 -16.65 -18.42
N SER A 309 12.61 -16.68 -18.20
CA SER A 309 11.61 -16.34 -19.24
C SER A 309 11.57 -14.86 -19.60
N THR A 310 12.15 -14.00 -18.75
CA THR A 310 12.19 -12.54 -18.95
C THR A 310 13.53 -12.03 -19.50
N MET A 311 14.36 -12.91 -20.02
CA MET A 311 15.67 -12.55 -20.58
C MET A 311 15.57 -11.54 -21.74
N SER A 312 14.59 -11.67 -22.60
CA SER A 312 14.34 -10.71 -23.69
C SER A 312 14.02 -9.31 -23.17
N VAL A 313 13.20 -9.25 -22.11
CA VAL A 313 12.85 -8.00 -21.42
C VAL A 313 14.08 -7.37 -20.80
N LEU A 314 14.94 -8.17 -20.15
CA LEU A 314 16.19 -7.70 -19.59
C LEU A 314 17.09 -7.08 -20.66
N LEU A 315 17.25 -7.74 -21.80
CA LEU A 315 18.10 -7.25 -22.90
C LEU A 315 17.56 -5.96 -23.53
N GLU A 316 16.25 -5.85 -23.68
CA GLU A 316 15.57 -4.64 -24.19
C GLU A 316 15.77 -3.48 -23.22
N GLN A 317 15.58 -3.71 -21.92
CA GLN A 317 15.75 -2.67 -20.89
C GLN A 317 17.21 -2.27 -20.70
N MET A 318 18.17 -3.18 -20.85
CA MET A 318 19.61 -2.84 -20.80
C MET A 318 20.08 -1.96 -21.95
N GLY A 319 19.37 -1.96 -23.09
CA GLY A 319 19.64 -1.09 -24.22
C GLY A 319 19.19 0.36 -24.00
N GLN A 320 18.31 0.61 -23.04
CA GLN A 320 17.90 1.94 -22.60
C GLN A 320 18.82 2.36 -21.45
N SER A 321 19.36 3.56 -21.50
CA SER A 321 20.31 4.07 -20.48
C SER A 321 19.63 4.10 -19.10
N TRP A 322 19.90 3.09 -18.28
CA TRP A 322 19.46 3.08 -16.89
C TRP A 322 20.28 4.09 -16.09
N ASP A 323 19.64 5.14 -15.67
CA ASP A 323 20.23 6.16 -14.77
C ASP A 323 20.31 5.64 -13.31
N ALA A 324 20.56 4.34 -13.15
CA ALA A 324 20.56 3.65 -11.86
C ALA A 324 21.99 3.23 -11.48
N GLN A 325 22.80 4.20 -11.05
CA GLN A 325 24.18 3.95 -10.58
C GLN A 325 24.25 2.99 -9.39
N ASP A 326 23.13 2.72 -8.69
CA ASP A 326 23.08 1.88 -7.49
C ASP A 326 22.16 0.64 -7.61
N LEU A 327 21.49 0.41 -8.75
CA LEU A 327 20.56 -0.70 -8.91
C LEU A 327 21.29 -2.03 -9.12
N ARG A 328 21.01 -3.02 -8.29
CA ARG A 328 21.53 -4.37 -8.45
C ARG A 328 20.61 -5.17 -9.38
N VAL A 329 21.20 -5.74 -10.43
CA VAL A 329 20.47 -6.62 -11.35
C VAL A 329 20.95 -8.05 -11.16
N SER A 330 19.99 -8.94 -10.98
CA SER A 330 20.25 -10.38 -10.76
C SER A 330 19.24 -11.22 -11.52
N MET A 331 19.56 -12.48 -11.75
CA MET A 331 18.67 -13.43 -12.42
C MET A 331 18.54 -14.70 -11.59
N VAL A 332 17.34 -15.26 -11.54
CA VAL A 332 17.08 -16.58 -10.99
C VAL A 332 17.69 -17.63 -11.95
N PRO A 333 18.63 -18.50 -11.53
CA PRO A 333 19.16 -19.52 -12.42
C PRO A 333 18.09 -20.57 -12.79
N ILE A 334 18.19 -21.13 -13.97
CA ILE A 334 17.27 -22.18 -14.47
C ILE A 334 17.22 -23.40 -13.52
N SER A 335 18.33 -23.68 -12.84
CA SER A 335 18.46 -24.77 -11.89
C SER A 335 18.13 -24.38 -10.44
N PHE A 336 17.47 -23.23 -10.22
CA PHE A 336 17.23 -22.66 -8.89
C PHE A 336 16.57 -23.66 -7.92
N ALA A 337 15.50 -24.31 -8.35
CA ALA A 337 14.80 -25.30 -7.53
C ALA A 337 15.72 -26.47 -7.10
N LYS A 338 16.59 -26.96 -8.00
CA LYS A 338 17.56 -28.01 -7.70
C LYS A 338 18.67 -27.53 -6.77
N MET A 339 19.14 -26.29 -6.96
CA MET A 339 20.16 -25.70 -6.10
C MET A 339 19.68 -25.49 -4.68
N VAL A 340 18.42 -25.08 -4.53
CA VAL A 340 17.78 -24.87 -3.24
C VAL A 340 17.46 -26.19 -2.54
N ALA A 341 17.03 -27.22 -3.29
CA ALA A 341 16.74 -28.53 -2.73
C ALA A 341 17.99 -29.25 -2.15
N ASN A 342 19.18 -28.94 -2.69
CA ASN A 342 20.44 -29.54 -2.25
C ASN A 342 21.19 -28.77 -1.16
N ARG A 343 20.65 -27.60 -0.71
CA ARG A 343 21.24 -26.81 0.36
C ARG A 343 20.78 -27.31 1.73
N SER A 344 21.74 -27.69 2.59
CA SER A 344 21.47 -27.88 4.01
C SER A 344 21.13 -26.53 4.67
N ALA A 345 20.25 -26.55 5.69
CA ALA A 345 19.71 -25.36 6.34
C ALA A 345 20.73 -24.42 7.03
N ASN A 346 22.02 -24.73 6.97
CA ASN A 346 23.12 -24.04 7.66
C ASN A 346 24.08 -23.27 6.75
N GLU A 347 23.89 -23.27 5.43
CA GLU A 347 24.77 -22.51 4.53
C GLU A 347 24.24 -21.12 4.26
N ASN A 348 25.07 -20.15 4.64
CA ASN A 348 24.95 -18.70 4.47
C ASN A 348 23.78 -18.17 3.61
N GLU A 349 23.07 -17.23 4.18
CA GLU A 349 21.87 -16.50 3.71
C GLU A 349 21.89 -15.94 2.26
N GLN A 350 22.97 -16.14 1.48
CA GLN A 350 23.05 -15.63 0.11
C GLN A 350 22.35 -16.58 -0.87
N LEU A 351 21.27 -16.12 -1.46
CA LEU A 351 20.58 -16.79 -2.56
C LEU A 351 21.53 -17.04 -3.75
N PRO A 352 21.45 -18.18 -4.43
CA PRO A 352 22.23 -18.47 -5.63
C PRO A 352 21.69 -17.68 -6.84
N LEU A 353 21.70 -16.35 -6.74
CA LEU A 353 21.34 -15.45 -7.83
C LEU A 353 22.58 -15.18 -8.70
N VAL A 354 22.39 -15.22 -10.01
CA VAL A 354 23.41 -14.81 -10.97
C VAL A 354 23.38 -13.29 -11.06
N ARG A 355 24.44 -12.63 -10.58
CA ARG A 355 24.57 -11.18 -10.67
C ARG A 355 24.89 -10.80 -12.11
N ILE A 356 24.08 -9.95 -12.71
CA ILE A 356 24.29 -9.43 -14.05
C ILE A 356 24.99 -8.08 -13.91
N GLY A 357 26.24 -8.00 -14.39
CA GLY A 357 26.94 -6.73 -14.48
C GLY A 357 26.29 -5.89 -15.57
N VAL A 358 25.63 -4.81 -15.20
CA VAL A 358 25.26 -3.76 -16.14
C VAL A 358 26.56 -3.03 -16.45
N GLY A 359 27.12 -3.26 -17.64
CA GLY A 359 28.37 -2.65 -18.09
C GLY A 359 28.26 -1.13 -18.06
N ARG A 360 29.36 -0.49 -17.65
CA ARG A 360 29.59 0.96 -17.78
C ARG A 360 29.81 1.33 -19.23
#